data_3abdd644e70e0d7909b83a858a68f4d2
#
_entry.id   3abdd644e70e0d7909b83a858a68f4d2
#
_cell.length_a   1.000
_cell.length_b   1.000
_cell.length_c   1.000
_cell.angle_alpha   90.00
_cell.angle_beta   90.00
_cell.angle_gamma   90.00
#
_symmetry.space_group_name_H-M   'P 1'
#
loop_
_entity.id
_entity.type
_entity.pdbx_description
1 polymer ?
#
loop_
_entity_poly.entity_id
_entity_poly.type
_entity_poly.pdbx_seq_one_letter_code
_entity_poly.pdbx_strand_id
1 'polypeptide(L)'
;MNLIFAAKSLLVTRAATGDSWHLPDSSQLQALSYQSSLIQPEGINILGSISSDVDLSPFPELSLVNLRQALNFFGIEMVEKIIHAEQMLFYQNTHRYCGSCGQPTSLSASGKWLHCSSCEHEIYPRISPAMIVAITRGDKLLMAQANHFAPEMWSVLAGFCEVGESLEQTVHREVFEEVGIKIKNVQYWGSQYWPFPNSLMIAFTAEYDSGEIVLDTNEMRAAGFFSKDEIPGRPSTHLSIASRLIDDFIAKH
;
A
#
# COMPACT_ATOMS: atom_id res chain seq x y z
N MET A 1 15.30 15.12 -4.78
CA MET A 1 15.15 13.74 -4.24
C MET A 1 15.26 12.76 -5.40
N ASN A 2 15.96 11.65 -5.21
CA ASN A 2 16.15 10.63 -6.24
C ASN A 2 15.52 9.33 -5.77
N LEU A 3 14.69 8.70 -6.60
CA LEU A 3 13.97 7.47 -6.31
C LEU A 3 14.18 6.47 -7.43
N ILE A 4 14.82 5.36 -7.12
CA ILE A 4 15.05 4.24 -8.03
C ILE A 4 14.41 2.99 -7.43
N PHE A 5 13.61 2.32 -8.22
CA PHE A 5 12.90 1.12 -7.83
C PHE A 5 13.37 -0.10 -8.63
N ALA A 6 13.31 -1.26 -8.00
CA ALA A 6 13.50 -2.55 -8.66
C ALA A 6 12.36 -3.47 -8.23
N ALA A 7 11.41 -3.72 -9.11
CA ALA A 7 10.17 -4.44 -8.79
C ALA A 7 9.49 -3.86 -7.53
N LYS A 8 9.48 -4.59 -6.42
CA LYS A 8 8.89 -4.17 -5.13
C LYS A 8 9.94 -3.70 -4.12
N SER A 9 11.11 -3.25 -4.59
CA SER A 9 12.21 -2.77 -3.76
C SER A 9 12.59 -1.34 -4.10
N LEU A 10 13.03 -0.59 -3.10
CA LEU A 10 13.58 0.76 -3.22
C LEU A 10 15.10 0.69 -3.09
N LEU A 11 15.81 1.40 -3.97
CA LEU A 11 17.25 1.61 -3.84
C LEU A 11 17.50 2.63 -2.73
N VAL A 12 18.30 2.26 -1.76
CA VAL A 12 18.68 3.07 -0.62
C VAL A 12 20.20 3.04 -0.43
N THR A 13 20.74 4.04 0.24
CA THR A 13 22.13 4.09 0.65
C THR A 13 22.24 3.97 2.16
N ARG A 14 23.27 3.26 2.63
CA ARG A 14 23.57 3.12 4.06
C ARG A 14 24.45 4.28 4.51
N ALA A 15 24.12 4.91 5.62
CA ALA A 15 25.00 5.92 6.20
C ALA A 15 26.36 5.34 6.60
N ALA A 16 27.38 6.15 6.55
CA ALA A 16 28.76 5.74 6.94
C ALA A 16 28.85 5.21 8.38
N THR A 17 27.96 5.67 9.28
CA THR A 17 27.83 5.19 10.66
C THR A 17 27.11 3.83 10.78
N GLY A 18 26.47 3.36 9.70
CA GLY A 18 25.80 2.07 9.64
C GLY A 18 24.37 2.01 10.20
N ASP A 19 23.91 3.07 10.87
CA ASP A 19 22.66 3.03 11.66
C ASP A 19 21.43 3.65 10.98
N SER A 20 21.61 4.28 9.83
CA SER A 20 20.50 4.90 9.10
C SER A 20 20.55 4.65 7.60
N TRP A 21 19.36 4.72 6.98
CA TRP A 21 19.18 4.57 5.57
C TRP A 21 18.72 5.91 4.95
N HIS A 22 19.25 6.20 3.77
CA HIS A 22 18.96 7.42 3.02
C HIS A 22 18.60 7.08 1.57
N LEU A 23 18.03 8.05 0.87
CA LEU A 23 17.89 7.96 -0.58
C LEU A 23 19.24 8.28 -1.25
N PRO A 24 19.58 7.61 -2.36
CA PRO A 24 20.84 7.86 -3.05
C PRO A 24 20.90 9.28 -3.61
N ASP A 25 22.06 9.88 -3.60
CA ASP A 25 22.30 11.15 -4.25
C ASP A 25 22.58 10.97 -5.76
N SER A 26 22.66 12.09 -6.49
CA SER A 26 22.86 12.04 -7.95
C SER A 26 24.25 11.52 -8.33
N SER A 27 25.26 11.68 -7.48
CA SER A 27 26.61 11.17 -7.76
C SER A 27 26.67 9.64 -7.65
N GLN A 28 25.98 9.06 -6.69
CA GLN A 28 25.85 7.62 -6.51
C GLN A 28 25.08 6.95 -7.67
N LEU A 29 24.19 7.69 -8.34
CA LEU A 29 23.41 7.18 -9.48
C LEU A 29 24.12 7.33 -10.83
N GLN A 30 25.19 8.13 -10.94
CA GLN A 30 25.86 8.39 -12.22
C GLN A 30 26.42 7.15 -12.90
N ALA A 31 26.89 6.18 -12.11
CA ALA A 31 27.48 4.94 -12.62
C ALA A 31 26.45 3.80 -12.75
N LEU A 32 25.21 4.01 -12.28
CA LEU A 32 24.13 3.04 -12.38
C LEU A 32 23.36 3.21 -13.69
N SER A 33 23.17 2.12 -14.43
CA SER A 33 22.28 2.09 -15.58
C SER A 33 20.83 1.90 -15.09
N TYR A 34 19.97 2.89 -15.28
CA TYR A 34 18.55 2.82 -14.93
C TYR A 34 17.67 3.37 -16.05
N GLN A 35 16.43 2.90 -16.10
CA GLN A 35 15.42 3.42 -17.01
C GLN A 35 14.69 4.59 -16.32
N SER A 36 14.84 5.80 -16.87
CA SER A 36 14.12 6.96 -16.37
C SER A 36 12.61 6.88 -16.61
N SER A 37 11.84 7.36 -15.66
CA SER A 37 10.39 7.54 -15.83
C SER A 37 10.07 8.67 -16.79
N LEU A 38 9.01 8.52 -17.58
CA LEU A 38 8.44 9.60 -18.40
C LEU A 38 7.68 10.62 -17.54
N ILE A 39 7.12 10.16 -16.43
CA ILE A 39 6.35 10.97 -15.51
C ILE A 39 7.23 11.34 -14.32
N GLN A 40 7.35 12.64 -14.07
CA GLN A 40 8.22 13.18 -13.02
C GLN A 40 7.34 13.92 -12.00
N PRO A 41 7.01 13.28 -10.87
CA PRO A 41 6.24 13.94 -9.83
C PRO A 41 7.00 15.15 -9.23
N GLU A 42 6.27 16.13 -8.74
CA GLU A 42 6.85 17.32 -8.14
C GLU A 42 7.76 16.98 -6.95
N GLY A 43 8.91 17.64 -6.87
CA GLY A 43 9.91 17.43 -5.81
C GLY A 43 10.78 16.17 -5.97
N ILE A 44 10.63 15.43 -7.09
CA ILE A 44 11.47 14.28 -7.43
C ILE A 44 12.38 14.68 -8.58
N ASN A 45 13.70 14.64 -8.37
CA ASN A 45 14.69 15.00 -9.38
C ASN A 45 14.95 13.85 -10.36
N ILE A 46 15.04 12.63 -9.83
CA ILE A 46 15.24 11.39 -10.60
C ILE A 46 14.20 10.39 -10.13
N LEU A 47 13.41 9.91 -11.05
CA LEU A 47 12.52 8.75 -10.87
C LEU A 47 12.85 7.73 -11.95
N GLY A 48 13.12 6.49 -11.55
CA GLY A 48 13.46 5.45 -12.49
C GLY A 48 13.36 4.05 -11.91
N SER A 49 13.65 3.08 -12.79
CA SER A 49 13.72 1.66 -12.42
C SER A 49 15.00 1.01 -12.89
N ILE A 50 15.46 0.01 -12.14
CA ILE A 50 16.56 -0.88 -12.49
C ILE A 50 16.08 -2.33 -12.45
N SER A 51 16.86 -3.24 -13.00
CA SER A 51 16.57 -4.67 -12.88
C SER A 51 16.68 -5.13 -11.43
N SER A 52 15.86 -6.09 -11.04
CA SER A 52 15.92 -6.69 -9.69
C SER A 52 17.16 -7.57 -9.47
N ASP A 53 17.81 -7.98 -10.54
CA ASP A 53 19.04 -8.77 -10.57
C ASP A 53 20.29 -7.92 -10.85
N VAL A 54 20.20 -6.59 -10.71
CA VAL A 54 21.32 -5.68 -10.86
C VAL A 54 22.47 -6.05 -9.92
N ASP A 55 23.68 -6.10 -10.47
CA ASP A 55 24.89 -6.28 -9.65
C ASP A 55 25.24 -4.97 -8.94
N LEU A 56 25.04 -4.92 -7.64
CA LEU A 56 25.42 -3.81 -6.78
C LEU A 56 26.80 -4.01 -6.10
N SER A 57 27.52 -5.08 -6.39
CA SER A 57 28.85 -5.32 -5.79
C SER A 57 29.86 -4.19 -5.99
N PRO A 58 29.83 -3.41 -7.10
CA PRO A 58 30.67 -2.22 -7.24
C PRO A 58 30.25 -1.02 -6.35
N PHE A 59 29.09 -1.09 -5.72
CA PHE A 59 28.47 0.00 -4.95
C PHE A 59 28.08 -0.50 -3.55
N PRO A 60 29.06 -0.79 -2.67
CA PRO A 60 28.79 -1.46 -1.40
C PRO A 60 27.93 -0.64 -0.43
N GLU A 61 27.79 0.68 -0.66
CA GLU A 61 26.90 1.56 0.09
C GLU A 61 25.44 1.48 -0.35
N LEU A 62 25.18 0.97 -1.57
CA LEU A 62 23.82 0.85 -2.11
C LEU A 62 23.21 -0.50 -1.80
N SER A 63 21.91 -0.52 -1.57
CA SER A 63 21.14 -1.73 -1.32
C SER A 63 19.73 -1.63 -1.86
N LEU A 64 19.21 -2.73 -2.40
CA LEU A 64 17.78 -2.88 -2.70
C LEU A 64 17.07 -3.42 -1.46
N VAL A 65 16.17 -2.63 -0.91
CA VAL A 65 15.38 -3.01 0.26
C VAL A 65 13.91 -3.13 -0.14
N ASN A 66 13.24 -4.18 0.32
CA ASN A 66 11.81 -4.34 0.09
C ASN A 66 11.05 -3.07 0.50
N LEU A 67 10.17 -2.58 -0.37
CA LEU A 67 9.50 -1.30 -0.20
C LEU A 67 8.76 -1.19 1.15
N ARG A 68 8.06 -2.26 1.59
CA ARG A 68 7.36 -2.25 2.89
C ARG A 68 8.31 -2.04 4.07
N GLN A 69 9.53 -2.60 3.99
CA GLN A 69 10.57 -2.40 5.00
C GLN A 69 11.17 -1.00 4.89
N ALA A 70 11.45 -0.55 3.66
CA ALA A 70 12.03 0.77 3.40
C ALA A 70 11.14 1.92 3.92
N LEU A 71 9.82 1.77 3.88
CA LEU A 71 8.90 2.78 4.41
C LEU A 71 9.12 3.06 5.91
N ASN A 72 9.64 2.10 6.68
CA ASN A 72 9.95 2.32 8.11
C ASN A 72 11.22 3.14 8.35
N PHE A 73 12.02 3.40 7.32
CA PHE A 73 13.27 4.19 7.44
C PHE A 73 13.04 5.69 7.36
N PHE A 74 11.86 6.11 6.91
CA PHE A 74 11.59 7.50 6.56
C PHE A 74 10.39 8.05 7.33
N GLY A 75 10.38 9.38 7.54
CA GLY A 75 9.21 10.06 8.09
C GLY A 75 8.04 10.12 7.09
N ILE A 76 6.85 10.41 7.61
CA ILE A 76 5.58 10.32 6.85
C ILE A 76 5.60 11.11 5.53
N GLU A 77 6.11 12.33 5.53
CA GLU A 77 6.18 13.16 4.32
C GLU A 77 7.03 12.54 3.20
N MET A 78 8.13 11.86 3.59
CA MET A 78 8.98 11.15 2.63
C MET A 78 8.30 9.88 2.13
N VAL A 79 7.64 9.17 3.02
CA VAL A 79 6.87 7.97 2.69
C VAL A 79 5.78 8.27 1.66
N GLU A 80 5.04 9.36 1.82
CA GLU A 80 4.02 9.79 0.85
C GLU A 80 4.61 10.06 -0.54
N LYS A 81 5.79 10.71 -0.61
CA LYS A 81 6.50 10.94 -1.87
C LYS A 81 7.01 9.65 -2.50
N ILE A 82 7.55 8.73 -1.71
CA ILE A 82 8.01 7.42 -2.18
C ILE A 82 6.84 6.61 -2.74
N ILE A 83 5.71 6.57 -2.04
CA ILE A 83 4.50 5.89 -2.47
C ILE A 83 3.97 6.49 -3.77
N HIS A 84 3.88 7.82 -3.86
CA HIS A 84 3.43 8.49 -5.07
C HIS A 84 4.33 8.15 -6.27
N ALA A 85 5.64 8.23 -6.08
CA ALA A 85 6.61 7.93 -7.14
C ALA A 85 6.51 6.49 -7.63
N GLU A 86 6.40 5.54 -6.72
CA GLU A 86 6.25 4.12 -7.04
C GLU A 86 4.98 3.88 -7.86
N GLN A 87 3.86 4.48 -7.44
CA GLN A 87 2.59 4.35 -8.15
C GLN A 87 2.62 4.93 -9.56
N MET A 88 3.27 6.07 -9.75
CA MET A 88 3.42 6.68 -11.08
C MET A 88 4.31 5.81 -11.98
N LEU A 89 5.36 5.22 -11.42
CA LEU A 89 6.23 4.29 -12.15
C LEU A 89 5.50 2.98 -12.48
N PHE A 90 4.75 2.43 -11.53
CA PHE A 90 3.91 1.24 -11.74
C PHE A 90 2.87 1.49 -12.84
N TYR A 91 2.17 2.61 -12.77
CA TYR A 91 1.20 3.02 -13.79
C TYR A 91 1.84 3.10 -15.18
N GLN A 92 2.96 3.81 -15.34
CA GLN A 92 3.67 3.91 -16.59
C GLN A 92 4.08 2.53 -17.14
N ASN A 93 4.58 1.65 -16.28
CA ASN A 93 5.08 0.34 -16.68
C ASN A 93 3.97 -0.65 -17.07
N THR A 94 2.78 -0.52 -16.45
CA THR A 94 1.64 -1.41 -16.71
C THR A 94 0.72 -0.93 -17.82
N HIS A 95 0.87 0.30 -18.30
CA HIS A 95 0.02 0.89 -19.33
C HIS A 95 0.80 1.33 -20.58
N ARG A 96 1.86 0.59 -20.93
CA ARG A 96 2.69 0.85 -22.13
C ARG A 96 1.90 0.70 -23.44
N TYR A 97 0.82 -0.07 -23.41
CA TYR A 97 -0.05 -0.32 -24.54
C TYR A 97 -1.49 0.01 -24.19
N CYS A 98 -2.21 0.54 -25.17
CA CYS A 98 -3.62 0.91 -25.04
C CYS A 98 -4.49 -0.31 -24.83
N GLY A 99 -5.30 -0.32 -23.78
CA GLY A 99 -6.25 -1.40 -23.49
C GLY A 99 -7.39 -1.51 -24.51
N SER A 100 -7.64 -0.47 -25.33
CA SER A 100 -8.69 -0.46 -26.34
C SER A 100 -8.21 -0.97 -27.71
N CYS A 101 -7.01 -0.57 -28.17
CA CYS A 101 -6.56 -0.89 -29.54
C CYS A 101 -5.17 -1.54 -29.60
N GLY A 102 -4.50 -1.79 -28.48
CA GLY A 102 -3.21 -2.45 -28.41
C GLY A 102 -2.00 -1.62 -28.86
N GLN A 103 -2.20 -0.39 -29.34
CA GLN A 103 -1.09 0.47 -29.78
C GLN A 103 -0.31 1.06 -28.60
N PRO A 104 0.97 1.42 -28.79
CA PRO A 104 1.77 2.06 -27.73
C PRO A 104 1.10 3.33 -27.23
N THR A 105 1.27 3.59 -25.93
CA THR A 105 0.83 4.81 -25.28
C THR A 105 1.97 5.81 -25.17
N SER A 106 1.64 7.09 -25.06
CA SER A 106 2.57 8.18 -24.85
C SER A 106 2.06 9.11 -23.75
N LEU A 107 2.96 9.94 -23.22
CA LEU A 107 2.58 10.93 -22.22
C LEU A 107 1.70 12.01 -22.86
N SER A 108 0.60 12.36 -22.19
CA SER A 108 -0.28 13.47 -22.62
C SER A 108 0.48 14.79 -22.63
N ALA A 109 -0.02 15.76 -23.39
CA ALA A 109 0.56 17.11 -23.44
C ALA A 109 0.63 17.80 -22.06
N SER A 110 -0.26 17.44 -21.14
CA SER A 110 -0.24 17.92 -19.75
C SER A 110 0.83 17.28 -18.87
N GLY A 111 1.42 16.16 -19.29
CA GLY A 111 2.38 15.38 -18.49
C GLY A 111 1.76 14.60 -17.33
N LYS A 112 0.43 14.53 -17.23
CA LYS A 112 -0.25 13.98 -16.05
C LYS A 112 -0.79 12.55 -16.23
N TRP A 113 -1.09 12.15 -17.48
CA TRP A 113 -1.60 10.82 -17.80
C TRP A 113 -1.06 10.33 -19.14
N LEU A 114 -1.26 9.06 -19.43
CA LEU A 114 -0.92 8.46 -20.71
C LEU A 114 -2.11 8.56 -21.67
N HIS A 115 -1.84 8.62 -22.96
CA HIS A 115 -2.86 8.58 -24.00
C HIS A 115 -2.42 7.73 -25.20
N CYS A 116 -3.37 7.26 -25.97
CA CYS A 116 -3.15 6.54 -27.21
C CYS A 116 -3.39 7.48 -28.39
N SER A 117 -2.36 7.82 -29.16
CA SER A 117 -2.49 8.67 -30.35
C SER A 117 -3.24 8.00 -31.52
N SER A 118 -3.43 6.68 -31.47
CA SER A 118 -4.13 5.94 -32.52
C SER A 118 -5.65 5.92 -32.39
N CYS A 119 -6.17 5.93 -31.16
CA CYS A 119 -7.62 5.92 -30.90
C CYS A 119 -8.06 6.97 -29.88
N GLU A 120 -7.17 7.89 -29.53
CA GLU A 120 -7.40 9.03 -28.62
C GLU A 120 -7.88 8.63 -27.21
N HIS A 121 -7.72 7.33 -26.84
CA HIS A 121 -8.07 6.86 -25.52
C HIS A 121 -7.15 7.44 -24.45
N GLU A 122 -7.73 8.12 -23.47
CA GLU A 122 -7.02 8.61 -22.28
C GLU A 122 -6.95 7.52 -21.21
N ILE A 123 -5.77 7.35 -20.62
CA ILE A 123 -5.50 6.29 -19.66
C ILE A 123 -5.01 6.95 -18.38
N TYR A 124 -5.80 6.83 -17.33
CA TYR A 124 -5.48 7.39 -16.01
C TYR A 124 -4.85 6.36 -15.09
N PRO A 125 -4.07 6.79 -14.06
CA PRO A 125 -3.58 5.88 -13.04
C PRO A 125 -4.73 5.10 -12.39
N ARG A 126 -4.59 3.79 -12.30
CA ARG A 126 -5.56 2.96 -11.60
C ARG A 126 -5.46 3.21 -10.10
N ILE A 127 -6.60 3.43 -9.48
CA ILE A 127 -6.78 3.50 -8.04
C ILE A 127 -7.84 2.46 -7.68
N SER A 128 -7.46 1.46 -6.88
CA SER A 128 -8.39 0.42 -6.44
C SER A 128 -8.88 0.74 -5.03
N PRO A 129 -10.17 1.11 -4.86
CA PRO A 129 -10.73 1.35 -3.55
C PRO A 129 -10.79 0.05 -2.74
N ALA A 130 -10.36 0.12 -1.50
CA ALA A 130 -10.45 -0.98 -0.55
C ALA A 130 -10.88 -0.43 0.81
N MET A 131 -11.85 -1.08 1.45
CA MET A 131 -12.20 -0.76 2.81
C MET A 131 -11.20 -1.36 3.79
N ILE A 132 -11.10 -0.79 4.98
CA ILE A 132 -10.48 -1.37 6.16
C ILE A 132 -11.26 -0.93 7.39
N VAL A 133 -11.56 -1.83 8.32
CA VAL A 133 -12.50 -1.52 9.39
C VAL A 133 -12.05 -2.02 10.77
N ALA A 134 -12.04 -1.11 11.74
CA ALA A 134 -11.91 -1.43 13.16
C ALA A 134 -13.30 -1.70 13.75
N ILE A 135 -13.55 -2.94 14.16
CA ILE A 135 -14.85 -3.37 14.72
C ILE A 135 -14.69 -3.59 16.21
N THR A 136 -15.50 -2.87 17.00
CA THR A 136 -15.47 -2.98 18.45
C THR A 136 -16.67 -3.77 18.99
N ARG A 137 -16.43 -4.53 20.08
CA ARG A 137 -17.46 -5.14 20.91
C ARG A 137 -17.17 -4.81 22.36
N GLY A 138 -17.80 -3.74 22.87
CA GLY A 138 -17.44 -3.15 24.15
C GLY A 138 -16.00 -2.60 24.11
N ASP A 139 -15.16 -3.09 25.01
CA ASP A 139 -13.75 -2.73 25.17
C ASP A 139 -12.79 -3.62 24.34
N LYS A 140 -13.31 -4.38 23.38
CA LYS A 140 -12.53 -5.31 22.57
C LYS A 140 -12.58 -4.96 21.10
N LEU A 141 -11.43 -5.10 20.42
CA LEU A 141 -11.26 -4.95 18.98
C LEU A 141 -11.25 -6.30 18.29
N LEU A 142 -11.96 -6.42 17.17
CA LEU A 142 -11.84 -7.58 16.28
C LEU A 142 -10.50 -7.52 15.55
N MET A 143 -9.71 -8.57 15.75
CA MET A 143 -8.47 -8.80 15.00
C MET A 143 -8.59 -10.12 14.23
N ALA A 144 -7.99 -10.16 13.06
CA ALA A 144 -7.98 -11.34 12.21
C ALA A 144 -6.60 -11.62 11.64
N GLN A 145 -6.39 -12.90 11.29
CA GLN A 145 -5.17 -13.38 10.66
C GLN A 145 -5.53 -14.02 9.31
N ALA A 146 -5.18 -13.33 8.22
CA ALA A 146 -5.35 -13.87 6.88
C ALA A 146 -4.34 -15.01 6.60
N ASN A 147 -4.70 -15.96 5.74
CA ASN A 147 -3.88 -17.13 5.41
C ASN A 147 -2.49 -16.75 4.84
N HIS A 148 -2.41 -15.63 4.13
CA HIS A 148 -1.17 -15.14 3.53
C HIS A 148 -0.29 -14.29 4.49
N PHE A 149 -0.75 -14.02 5.71
CA PHE A 149 0.03 -13.28 6.70
C PHE A 149 1.14 -14.15 7.32
N ALA A 150 2.22 -13.50 7.75
CA ALA A 150 3.19 -14.15 8.63
C ALA A 150 2.50 -14.66 9.92
N PRO A 151 2.99 -15.74 10.53
CA PRO A 151 2.30 -16.39 11.66
C PRO A 151 1.96 -15.48 12.85
N GLU A 152 2.77 -14.44 13.09
CA GLU A 152 2.57 -13.48 14.20
C GLU A 152 1.88 -12.19 13.76
N MET A 153 1.50 -12.09 12.48
CA MET A 153 0.86 -10.88 11.96
C MET A 153 -0.66 -10.99 12.08
N TRP A 154 -1.24 -10.03 12.80
CA TRP A 154 -2.67 -9.81 12.89
C TRP A 154 -3.03 -8.42 12.41
N SER A 155 -4.24 -8.22 11.93
CA SER A 155 -4.73 -6.93 11.45
C SER A 155 -6.23 -6.79 11.70
N VAL A 156 -6.76 -5.62 11.46
CA VAL A 156 -8.18 -5.40 11.25
C VAL A 156 -8.57 -5.86 9.85
N LEU A 157 -9.87 -6.15 9.61
CA LEU A 157 -10.38 -6.66 8.33
C LEU A 157 -10.26 -5.62 7.22
N ALA A 158 -9.95 -6.08 6.00
CA ALA A 158 -9.82 -5.22 4.84
C ALA A 158 -10.10 -5.99 3.55
N GLY A 159 -10.90 -5.41 2.66
CA GLY A 159 -11.25 -6.00 1.38
C GLY A 159 -11.49 -4.98 0.27
N PHE A 160 -11.52 -5.44 -0.98
CA PHE A 160 -11.73 -4.58 -2.13
C PHE A 160 -13.21 -4.29 -2.38
N CYS A 161 -13.48 -3.05 -2.79
CA CYS A 161 -14.79 -2.66 -3.29
C CYS A 161 -15.05 -3.33 -4.65
N GLU A 162 -16.21 -3.95 -4.78
CA GLU A 162 -16.66 -4.54 -6.03
C GLU A 162 -17.44 -3.57 -6.89
N VAL A 163 -17.58 -3.92 -8.19
CA VAL A 163 -18.32 -3.10 -9.15
C VAL A 163 -19.79 -3.01 -8.73
N GLY A 164 -20.27 -1.78 -8.52
CA GLY A 164 -21.67 -1.52 -8.17
C GLY A 164 -21.93 -1.39 -6.67
N GLU A 165 -20.92 -1.60 -5.82
CA GLU A 165 -21.03 -1.39 -4.37
C GLU A 165 -20.75 0.06 -3.95
N SER A 166 -21.42 0.50 -2.90
CA SER A 166 -20.94 1.60 -2.06
C SER A 166 -19.88 1.07 -1.07
N LEU A 167 -19.07 1.97 -0.52
CA LEU A 167 -18.05 1.57 0.48
C LEU A 167 -18.68 0.97 1.73
N GLU A 168 -19.85 1.46 2.17
CA GLU A 168 -20.58 0.92 3.30
C GLU A 168 -21.07 -0.51 3.02
N GLN A 169 -21.54 -0.78 1.80
CA GLN A 169 -21.92 -2.14 1.36
C GLN A 169 -20.70 -3.05 1.37
N THR A 170 -19.56 -2.60 0.84
CA THR A 170 -18.31 -3.35 0.89
C THR A 170 -17.92 -3.71 2.33
N VAL A 171 -18.00 -2.75 3.28
CA VAL A 171 -17.69 -3.01 4.69
C VAL A 171 -18.58 -4.12 5.27
N HIS A 172 -19.88 -4.07 5.01
CA HIS A 172 -20.80 -5.09 5.50
C HIS A 172 -20.59 -6.45 4.85
N ARG A 173 -20.33 -6.51 3.54
CA ARG A 173 -20.10 -7.74 2.79
C ARG A 173 -18.82 -8.43 3.25
N GLU A 174 -17.69 -7.73 3.22
CA GLU A 174 -16.39 -8.30 3.59
C GLU A 174 -16.36 -8.82 5.03
N VAL A 175 -16.94 -8.05 5.97
CA VAL A 175 -17.04 -8.50 7.37
C VAL A 175 -17.87 -9.77 7.48
N PHE A 176 -18.97 -9.86 6.74
CA PHE A 176 -19.81 -11.05 6.77
C PHE A 176 -19.15 -12.25 6.08
N GLU A 177 -18.50 -12.04 4.94
CA GLU A 177 -17.81 -13.09 4.19
C GLU A 177 -16.62 -13.65 4.96
N GLU A 178 -15.76 -12.78 5.49
CA GLU A 178 -14.53 -13.20 6.16
C GLU A 178 -14.76 -13.83 7.55
N VAL A 179 -15.71 -13.30 8.32
CA VAL A 179 -15.89 -13.69 9.75
C VAL A 179 -17.33 -13.95 10.18
N GLY A 180 -18.35 -13.86 9.30
CA GLY A 180 -19.72 -14.29 9.56
C GLY A 180 -20.55 -13.40 10.47
N ILE A 181 -20.02 -12.27 10.98
CA ILE A 181 -20.73 -11.39 11.90
C ILE A 181 -21.47 -10.24 11.18
N LYS A 182 -22.44 -9.65 11.88
CA LYS A 182 -23.09 -8.42 11.46
C LYS A 182 -22.57 -7.24 12.29
N ILE A 183 -22.48 -6.09 11.64
CA ILE A 183 -22.00 -4.84 12.23
C ILE A 183 -23.02 -3.72 12.07
N LYS A 184 -22.87 -2.70 12.87
CA LYS A 184 -23.66 -1.47 12.84
C LYS A 184 -22.78 -0.24 13.08
N ASN A 185 -23.37 0.95 12.96
CA ASN A 185 -22.71 2.23 13.23
C ASN A 185 -21.39 2.40 12.44
N VAL A 186 -21.41 2.01 11.15
CA VAL A 186 -20.26 2.18 10.26
C VAL A 186 -19.99 3.67 10.05
N GLN A 187 -18.79 4.13 10.37
CA GLN A 187 -18.39 5.53 10.27
C GLN A 187 -17.03 5.65 9.57
N TYR A 188 -16.93 6.60 8.64
CA TYR A 188 -15.65 6.94 8.02
C TYR A 188 -14.66 7.45 9.07
N TRP A 189 -13.43 6.91 9.05
CA TRP A 189 -12.35 7.29 9.95
C TRP A 189 -11.23 8.05 9.26
N GLY A 190 -10.87 7.65 8.03
CA GLY A 190 -9.80 8.27 7.26
C GLY A 190 -9.46 7.48 6.01
N SER A 191 -8.43 7.92 5.28
CA SER A 191 -7.95 7.18 4.12
C SER A 191 -6.44 7.24 3.99
N GLN A 192 -5.87 6.28 3.27
CA GLN A 192 -4.44 6.23 2.98
C GLN A 192 -4.21 5.57 1.62
N TYR A 193 -3.36 6.18 0.82
CA TYR A 193 -2.83 5.54 -0.37
C TYR A 193 -1.87 4.39 0.01
N TRP A 194 -2.04 3.23 -0.62
CA TRP A 194 -1.26 2.03 -0.29
C TRP A 194 -0.75 1.34 -1.56
N PRO A 195 0.59 1.32 -1.82
CA PRO A 195 1.17 0.91 -3.10
C PRO A 195 1.33 -0.61 -3.23
N PHE A 196 0.33 -1.38 -2.79
CA PHE A 196 0.40 -2.84 -2.84
C PHE A 196 -0.95 -3.45 -3.29
N PRO A 197 -1.21 -3.47 -4.63
CA PRO A 197 -0.39 -2.86 -5.70
C PRO A 197 -0.70 -1.37 -5.96
N ASN A 198 -1.93 -0.90 -5.76
CA ASN A 198 -2.40 0.45 -6.11
C ASN A 198 -3.71 0.80 -5.39
N SER A 199 -3.78 0.46 -4.10
CA SER A 199 -5.00 0.63 -3.30
C SER A 199 -5.14 2.06 -2.76
N LEU A 200 -6.37 2.53 -2.70
CA LEU A 200 -6.79 3.58 -1.78
C LEU A 200 -7.53 2.89 -0.64
N MET A 201 -6.87 2.81 0.51
CA MET A 201 -7.49 2.27 1.73
C MET A 201 -8.42 3.31 2.33
N ILE A 202 -9.70 2.96 2.50
CA ILE A 202 -10.72 3.79 3.11
C ILE A 202 -11.10 3.15 4.44
N ALA A 203 -10.72 3.81 5.53
CA ALA A 203 -10.84 3.30 6.88
C ALA A 203 -12.17 3.68 7.50
N PHE A 204 -12.75 2.71 8.19
CA PHE A 204 -13.99 2.82 8.94
C PHE A 204 -13.79 2.33 10.37
N THR A 205 -14.65 2.81 11.26
CA THR A 205 -14.96 2.18 12.54
C THR A 205 -16.38 1.62 12.48
N ALA A 206 -16.61 0.54 13.20
CA ALA A 206 -17.94 -0.06 13.31
C ALA A 206 -18.09 -0.74 14.67
N GLU A 207 -19.33 -1.05 15.05
CA GLU A 207 -19.65 -1.82 16.23
C GLU A 207 -20.18 -3.20 15.83
N TYR A 208 -19.78 -4.22 16.58
CA TYR A 208 -20.42 -5.53 16.50
C TYR A 208 -21.92 -5.40 16.80
N ASP A 209 -22.74 -6.03 15.97
CA ASP A 209 -24.18 -6.09 16.16
C ASP A 209 -24.63 -7.48 16.63
N SER A 210 -24.35 -8.51 15.82
CA SER A 210 -24.82 -9.89 16.09
C SER A 210 -24.04 -10.92 15.26
N GLY A 211 -24.26 -12.21 15.58
CA GLY A 211 -23.66 -13.36 14.89
C GLY A 211 -22.49 -13.97 15.66
N GLU A 212 -22.16 -15.21 15.33
CA GLU A 212 -20.96 -15.89 15.82
C GLU A 212 -19.85 -15.77 14.79
N ILE A 213 -18.60 -15.79 15.25
CA ILE A 213 -17.45 -15.80 14.33
C ILE A 213 -17.43 -17.14 13.60
N VAL A 214 -17.63 -17.09 12.29
CA VAL A 214 -17.52 -18.20 11.36
C VAL A 214 -16.54 -17.79 10.26
N LEU A 215 -15.36 -18.38 10.25
CA LEU A 215 -14.30 -17.98 9.33
C LEU A 215 -14.54 -18.55 7.93
N ASP A 216 -14.33 -17.73 6.90
CA ASP A 216 -13.97 -18.27 5.60
C ASP A 216 -12.54 -18.81 5.64
N THR A 217 -12.41 -20.12 5.75
CA THR A 217 -11.12 -20.80 5.88
C THR A 217 -10.25 -20.71 4.61
N ASN A 218 -10.79 -20.27 3.47
CA ASN A 218 -10.00 -20.01 2.28
C ASN A 218 -9.16 -18.74 2.43
N GLU A 219 -9.64 -17.76 3.21
CA GLU A 219 -9.00 -16.46 3.36
C GLU A 219 -8.44 -16.25 4.77
N MET A 220 -9.17 -16.68 5.80
CA MET A 220 -8.87 -16.42 7.20
C MET A 220 -8.42 -17.66 7.96
N ARG A 221 -7.33 -17.54 8.71
CA ARG A 221 -6.80 -18.56 9.61
C ARG A 221 -7.40 -18.46 11.00
N ALA A 222 -7.58 -17.24 11.50
CA ALA A 222 -8.10 -16.98 12.82
C ALA A 222 -8.74 -15.58 12.90
N ALA A 223 -9.73 -15.42 13.77
CA ALA A 223 -10.27 -14.12 14.18
C ALA A 223 -10.78 -14.19 15.61
N GLY A 224 -10.77 -13.05 16.30
CA GLY A 224 -11.27 -12.92 17.67
C GLY A 224 -11.33 -11.50 18.14
N PHE A 225 -12.07 -11.29 19.24
CA PHE A 225 -12.13 -9.99 19.91
C PHE A 225 -11.14 -9.95 21.07
N PHE A 226 -10.24 -8.96 21.04
CA PHE A 226 -9.15 -8.79 21.99
C PHE A 226 -9.24 -7.44 22.70
N SER A 227 -9.00 -7.42 24.01
CA SER A 227 -8.79 -6.17 24.75
C SER A 227 -7.46 -5.52 24.32
N LYS A 228 -7.27 -4.25 24.65
CA LYS A 228 -6.05 -3.52 24.28
C LYS A 228 -4.76 -4.20 24.75
N ASP A 229 -4.80 -4.88 25.91
CA ASP A 229 -3.65 -5.55 26.51
C ASP A 229 -3.40 -6.96 25.94
N GLU A 230 -4.35 -7.49 25.14
CA GLU A 230 -4.33 -8.83 24.57
C GLU A 230 -4.18 -8.84 23.04
N ILE A 231 -3.89 -7.69 22.41
CA ILE A 231 -3.71 -7.61 20.95
C ILE A 231 -2.61 -8.61 20.51
N PRO A 232 -2.95 -9.63 19.70
CA PRO A 232 -2.07 -10.77 19.49
C PRO A 232 -0.90 -10.51 18.54
N GLY A 233 -0.97 -9.43 17.77
CA GLY A 233 0.05 -9.06 16.79
C GLY A 233 -0.33 -7.78 16.06
N ARG A 234 0.57 -7.31 15.19
CA ARG A 234 0.39 -6.03 14.51
C ARG A 234 0.98 -6.06 13.10
N PRO A 235 0.49 -5.20 12.18
CA PRO A 235 1.16 -4.98 10.91
C PRO A 235 2.62 -4.54 11.08
N SER A 236 3.46 -4.95 10.14
CA SER A 236 4.92 -4.73 10.19
C SER A 236 5.36 -3.27 10.03
N THR A 237 4.46 -2.37 9.64
CA THR A 237 4.73 -0.94 9.54
C THR A 237 3.76 -0.13 10.39
N HIS A 238 4.30 0.73 11.24
CA HIS A 238 3.54 1.65 12.09
C HIS A 238 2.83 2.75 11.30
N LEU A 239 3.24 2.97 10.04
CA LEU A 239 2.69 4.01 9.18
C LEU A 239 1.43 3.57 8.44
N SER A 240 1.08 2.28 8.48
CA SER A 240 -0.13 1.78 7.81
C SER A 240 -1.40 2.26 8.52
N ILE A 241 -2.45 2.51 7.73
CA ILE A 241 -3.76 2.86 8.28
C ILE A 241 -4.32 1.77 9.21
N ALA A 242 -3.97 0.50 8.98
CA ALA A 242 -4.29 -0.61 9.87
C ALA A 242 -3.67 -0.40 11.27
N SER A 243 -2.37 -0.09 11.33
CA SER A 243 -1.70 0.21 12.61
C SER A 243 -2.31 1.42 13.30
N ARG A 244 -2.61 2.46 12.54
CA ARG A 244 -3.22 3.68 13.08
C ARG A 244 -4.63 3.45 13.65
N LEU A 245 -5.45 2.59 13.03
CA LEU A 245 -6.75 2.17 13.57
C LEU A 245 -6.60 1.40 14.88
N ILE A 246 -5.62 0.49 14.96
CA ILE A 246 -5.32 -0.27 16.18
C ILE A 246 -4.83 0.67 17.29
N ASP A 247 -3.95 1.63 16.96
CA ASP A 247 -3.45 2.63 17.92
C ASP A 247 -4.57 3.52 18.44
N ASP A 248 -5.49 3.94 17.58
CA ASP A 248 -6.67 4.74 17.96
C ASP A 248 -7.57 3.98 18.93
N PHE A 249 -7.78 2.68 18.67
CA PHE A 249 -8.51 1.82 19.60
C PHE A 249 -7.81 1.73 20.96
N ILE A 250 -6.51 1.44 21.00
CA ILE A 250 -5.71 1.32 22.22
C ILE A 250 -5.73 2.62 23.03
N ALA A 251 -5.67 3.76 22.35
CA ALA A 251 -5.68 5.06 23.01
C ALA A 251 -7.04 5.45 23.64
N LYS A 252 -8.14 4.88 23.13
CA LYS A 252 -9.51 5.18 23.60
C LYS A 252 -10.01 4.25 24.71
N HIS A 253 -9.37 3.13 24.90
CA HIS A 253 -9.73 2.09 25.86
C HIS A 253 -8.59 1.83 26.85
#